data_320a42cd924cd6eebe5dddaa5ff33cb8
#
_entry.id   320a42cd924cd6eebe5dddaa5ff33cb8
#
_cell.length_a   1.000
_cell.length_b   1.000
_cell.length_c   1.000
_cell.angle_alpha   90.00
_cell.angle_beta   90.00
_cell.angle_gamma   90.00
#
_symmetry.space_group_name_H-M   'P 1'
#
loop_
_entity.id
_entity.type
_entity.pdbx_description
1 polymer ?
#
loop_
_entity_poly.entity_id
_entity_poly.type
_entity_poly.pdbx_seq_one_letter_code
_entity_poly.pdbx_strand_id
1 'polypeptide(L)'
;MNVLDAGIEGVRSITQPCQLVILVPVAAAVVAGRASWRVVVAAVSGIAVGGWLFITRAIVVGDAAIRWSSLIVICAFGVLLWRRARTPGDLRAAPAVEAVLAAAVGLVTTTWWRPCVGEQLGELLTRGPNEPWATLPASVAFMVGMSTPILAIGLIRAAWQPTPRVAMTLGFVAAGAGLLLGLSVVSGQHGEVVATLFEWSQP
;
A
#
# COMPACT_ATOMS: atom_id res chain seq x y z
N MET A 1 9.33 22.05 10.08
CA MET A 1 8.28 21.13 9.58
C MET A 1 7.53 20.55 10.76
N ASN A 2 6.20 20.67 10.78
CA ASN A 2 5.36 20.17 11.86
C ASN A 2 4.90 18.73 11.54
N VAL A 3 5.12 17.80 12.46
CA VAL A 3 4.72 16.38 12.30
C VAL A 3 3.21 16.23 12.15
N LEU A 4 2.43 17.05 12.88
CA LEU A 4 0.98 17.02 12.81
C LEU A 4 0.47 17.46 11.43
N ASP A 5 1.02 18.55 10.89
CA ASP A 5 0.62 19.08 9.58
C ASP A 5 0.93 18.09 8.47
N ALA A 6 2.08 17.40 8.54
CA ALA A 6 2.42 16.32 7.62
C ALA A 6 1.40 15.17 7.68
N GLY A 7 0.98 14.78 8.89
CA GLY A 7 -0.05 13.75 9.06
C GLY A 7 -1.41 14.16 8.49
N ILE A 8 -1.83 15.40 8.72
CA ILE A 8 -3.09 15.96 8.18
C ILE A 8 -3.04 16.03 6.65
N GLU A 9 -1.92 16.46 6.07
CA GLU A 9 -1.75 16.48 4.62
C GLU A 9 -1.80 15.04 4.05
N GLY A 10 -1.19 14.07 4.73
CA GLY A 10 -1.30 12.65 4.38
C GLY A 10 -2.76 12.19 4.31
N VAL A 11 -3.59 12.55 5.28
CA VAL A 11 -5.04 12.24 5.26
C VAL A 11 -5.75 12.95 4.10
N ARG A 12 -5.45 14.24 3.86
CA ARG A 12 -6.05 15.01 2.76
C ARG A 12 -5.68 14.48 1.38
N SER A 13 -4.50 13.88 1.25
CA SER A 13 -4.01 13.35 -0.02
C SER A 13 -4.67 12.03 -0.45
N ILE A 14 -5.48 11.39 0.39
CA ILE A 14 -6.08 10.05 0.13
C ILE A 14 -6.88 10.00 -1.17
N THR A 15 -7.58 11.08 -1.50
CA THR A 15 -8.42 11.17 -2.71
C THR A 15 -7.61 11.47 -3.98
N GLN A 16 -6.32 11.73 -3.86
CA GLN A 16 -5.48 12.00 -5.01
C GLN A 16 -5.15 10.69 -5.75
N PRO A 17 -5.27 10.66 -7.09
CA PRO A 17 -5.06 9.45 -7.88
C PRO A 17 -3.65 8.86 -7.73
N CYS A 18 -2.66 9.71 -7.49
CA CYS A 18 -1.28 9.29 -7.25
C CYS A 18 -1.12 8.45 -5.97
N GLN A 19 -2.00 8.59 -4.98
CA GLN A 19 -1.99 7.79 -3.75
C GLN A 19 -2.70 6.44 -3.94
N LEU A 20 -3.69 6.39 -4.82
CA LEU A 20 -4.45 5.17 -5.10
C LEU A 20 -3.56 4.05 -5.65
N VAL A 21 -2.50 4.40 -6.36
CA VAL A 21 -1.53 3.44 -6.89
C VAL A 21 -0.85 2.62 -5.77
N ILE A 22 -0.66 3.21 -4.60
CA ILE A 22 -0.14 2.52 -3.41
C ILE A 22 -1.28 1.91 -2.60
N LEU A 23 -2.33 2.68 -2.35
CA LEU A 23 -3.41 2.29 -1.43
C LEU A 23 -4.20 1.08 -1.93
N VAL A 24 -4.50 1.01 -3.23
CA VAL A 24 -5.31 -0.07 -3.80
C VAL A 24 -4.64 -1.44 -3.65
N PRO A 25 -3.39 -1.68 -4.09
CA PRO A 25 -2.75 -2.98 -3.93
C PRO A 25 -2.53 -3.33 -2.45
N VAL A 26 -2.23 -2.35 -1.58
CA VAL A 26 -2.03 -2.62 -0.16
C VAL A 26 -3.36 -2.96 0.52
N ALA A 27 -4.45 -2.23 0.23
CA ALA A 27 -5.79 -2.58 0.70
C ALA A 27 -6.20 -3.98 0.23
N ALA A 28 -5.93 -4.31 -1.04
CA ALA A 28 -6.16 -5.64 -1.58
C ALA A 28 -5.36 -6.72 -0.83
N ALA A 29 -4.08 -6.48 -0.51
CA ALA A 29 -3.25 -7.40 0.26
C ALA A 29 -3.79 -7.60 1.68
N VAL A 30 -4.24 -6.53 2.34
CA VAL A 30 -4.85 -6.58 3.68
C VAL A 30 -6.14 -7.40 3.66
N VAL A 31 -7.03 -7.17 2.69
CA VAL A 31 -8.29 -7.93 2.55
C VAL A 31 -8.00 -9.39 2.19
N ALA A 32 -7.06 -9.64 1.27
CA ALA A 32 -6.60 -10.97 0.94
C ALA A 32 -5.92 -11.66 2.13
N GLY A 33 -5.22 -10.96 3.00
CA GLY A 33 -4.62 -11.43 4.24
C GLY A 33 -5.57 -11.47 5.44
N ARG A 34 -6.90 -11.54 5.21
CA ARG A 34 -7.96 -11.65 6.23
C ARG A 34 -8.14 -10.39 7.10
N ALA A 35 -7.54 -9.28 6.77
CA ALA A 35 -7.66 -7.97 7.44
C ALA A 35 -7.49 -8.04 8.98
N SER A 36 -6.65 -8.96 9.47
CA SER A 36 -6.31 -8.99 10.89
C SER A 36 -5.49 -7.75 11.25
N TRP A 37 -5.59 -7.29 12.52
CA TRP A 37 -4.84 -6.10 12.97
C TRP A 37 -3.33 -6.21 12.74
N ARG A 38 -2.76 -7.41 12.87
CA ARG A 38 -1.34 -7.67 12.59
C ARG A 38 -0.99 -7.41 11.11
N VAL A 39 -1.86 -7.83 10.20
CA VAL A 39 -1.70 -7.61 8.75
C VAL A 39 -1.82 -6.12 8.43
N VAL A 40 -2.78 -5.42 9.03
CA VAL A 40 -2.97 -3.97 8.86
C VAL A 40 -1.76 -3.20 9.33
N VAL A 41 -1.28 -3.46 10.55
CA VAL A 41 -0.09 -2.78 11.11
C VAL A 41 1.14 -3.08 10.26
N ALA A 42 1.34 -4.32 9.85
CA ALA A 42 2.46 -4.70 8.98
C ALA A 42 2.42 -3.98 7.62
N ALA A 43 1.24 -3.88 7.00
CA ALA A 43 1.03 -3.17 5.74
C ALA A 43 1.36 -1.66 5.88
N VAL A 44 0.83 -1.01 6.91
CA VAL A 44 1.09 0.42 7.20
C VAL A 44 2.57 0.66 7.50
N SER A 45 3.21 -0.24 8.26
CA SER A 45 4.65 -0.17 8.52
C SER A 45 5.46 -0.32 7.22
N GLY A 46 5.04 -1.20 6.31
CA GLY A 46 5.66 -1.34 4.99
C GLY A 46 5.58 -0.05 4.18
N ILE A 47 4.40 0.60 4.12
CA ILE A 47 4.23 1.90 3.46
C ILE A 47 5.10 2.97 4.12
N ALA A 48 5.12 3.04 5.46
CA ALA A 48 5.88 4.05 6.18
C ALA A 48 7.39 3.94 5.92
N VAL A 49 7.93 2.72 5.98
CA VAL A 49 9.34 2.46 5.69
C VAL A 49 9.65 2.73 4.22
N GLY A 50 8.85 2.20 3.30
CA GLY A 50 9.05 2.39 1.86
C GLY A 50 8.95 3.86 1.46
N GLY A 51 7.97 4.59 2.00
CA GLY A 51 7.79 6.00 1.76
C GLY A 51 8.95 6.84 2.30
N TRP A 52 9.44 6.54 3.50
CA TRP A 52 10.63 7.20 4.02
C TRP A 52 11.88 6.94 3.16
N LEU A 53 12.10 5.68 2.74
CA LEU A 53 13.20 5.33 1.84
C LEU A 53 13.09 6.06 0.49
N PHE A 54 11.86 6.22 -0.02
CA PHE A 54 11.59 7.00 -1.23
C PHE A 54 11.92 8.49 -1.04
N ILE A 55 11.41 9.11 0.05
CA ILE A 55 11.61 10.52 0.37
C ILE A 55 13.11 10.84 0.55
N THR A 56 13.84 9.96 1.19
CA THR A 56 15.30 10.13 1.42
C THR A 56 16.15 9.76 0.21
N ARG A 57 15.54 9.34 -0.90
CA ARG A 57 16.22 8.81 -2.09
C ARG A 57 17.18 7.65 -1.80
N ALA A 58 16.96 6.93 -0.71
CA ALA A 58 17.72 5.72 -0.39
C ALA A 58 17.41 4.57 -1.37
N ILE A 59 16.25 4.64 -2.04
CA ILE A 59 15.88 3.74 -3.14
C ILE A 59 15.93 4.54 -4.45
N VAL A 60 16.72 4.06 -5.40
CA VAL A 60 16.71 4.59 -6.77
C VAL A 60 15.49 4.01 -7.51
N VAL A 61 14.53 4.87 -7.80
CA VAL A 61 13.33 4.48 -8.57
C VAL A 61 13.64 4.56 -10.05
N GLY A 62 13.75 3.40 -10.69
CA GLY A 62 13.95 3.26 -12.13
C GLY A 62 13.10 2.10 -12.66
N ASP A 63 13.05 1.92 -13.97
CA ASP A 63 12.23 0.89 -14.61
C ASP A 63 12.54 -0.53 -14.09
N ALA A 64 13.79 -0.80 -13.77
CA ALA A 64 14.19 -2.08 -13.16
C ALA A 64 13.54 -2.26 -11.77
N ALA A 65 13.56 -1.24 -10.92
CA ALA A 65 12.94 -1.29 -9.60
C ALA A 65 11.43 -1.50 -9.68
N ILE A 66 10.76 -0.84 -10.63
CA ILE A 66 9.33 -0.99 -10.89
C ILE A 66 9.01 -2.43 -11.34
N ARG A 67 9.80 -3.00 -12.24
CA ARG A 67 9.61 -4.39 -12.70
C ARG A 67 9.81 -5.40 -11.56
N TRP A 68 10.90 -5.28 -10.79
CA TRP A 68 11.15 -6.18 -9.67
C TRP A 68 10.09 -6.09 -8.57
N SER A 69 9.67 -4.87 -8.22
CA SER A 69 8.61 -4.67 -7.25
C SER A 69 7.28 -5.26 -7.71
N SER A 70 6.96 -5.17 -9.01
CA SER A 70 5.77 -5.78 -9.59
C SER A 70 5.79 -7.31 -9.50
N LEU A 71 6.94 -7.93 -9.76
CA LEU A 71 7.10 -9.38 -9.59
C LEU A 71 6.89 -9.79 -8.13
N ILE A 72 7.42 -9.04 -7.17
CA ILE A 72 7.19 -9.29 -5.75
C ILE A 72 5.69 -9.20 -5.41
N VAL A 73 5.00 -8.19 -5.92
CA VAL A 73 3.54 -8.03 -5.71
C VAL A 73 2.78 -9.21 -6.31
N ILE A 74 3.08 -9.61 -7.55
CA ILE A 74 2.46 -10.77 -8.20
C ILE A 74 2.69 -12.05 -7.38
N CYS A 75 3.92 -12.30 -6.95
CA CYS A 75 4.24 -13.45 -6.12
C CYS A 75 3.48 -13.41 -4.78
N ALA A 76 3.42 -12.25 -4.12
CA ALA A 76 2.70 -12.09 -2.85
C ALA A 76 1.21 -12.42 -3.01
N PHE A 77 0.55 -11.89 -4.04
CA PHE A 77 -0.85 -12.19 -4.30
C PHE A 77 -1.07 -13.64 -4.74
N GLY A 78 -0.16 -14.22 -5.52
CA GLY A 78 -0.18 -15.64 -5.88
C GLY A 78 -0.13 -16.54 -4.63
N VAL A 79 0.75 -16.24 -3.70
CA VAL A 79 0.85 -16.96 -2.41
C VAL A 79 -0.42 -16.77 -1.57
N LEU A 80 -0.96 -15.54 -1.49
CA LEU A 80 -2.21 -15.27 -0.77
C LEU A 80 -3.39 -16.05 -1.35
N LEU A 81 -3.52 -16.09 -2.68
CA LEU A 81 -4.54 -16.89 -3.38
C LEU A 81 -4.40 -18.37 -3.09
N TRP A 82 -3.18 -18.90 -3.25
CA TRP A 82 -2.90 -20.32 -3.01
C TRP A 82 -3.19 -20.74 -1.56
N ARG A 83 -2.81 -19.91 -0.59
CA ARG A 83 -3.12 -20.16 0.82
C ARG A 83 -4.62 -20.16 1.08
N ARG A 84 -5.36 -19.20 0.50
CA ARG A 84 -6.82 -19.15 0.62
C ARG A 84 -7.50 -20.37 0.01
N ALA A 85 -7.02 -20.85 -1.12
CA ALA A 85 -7.56 -22.05 -1.77
C ALA A 85 -7.33 -23.32 -0.93
N ARG A 86 -6.19 -23.40 -0.21
CA ARG A 86 -5.85 -24.59 0.60
C ARG A 86 -6.47 -24.60 2.00
N THR A 87 -6.73 -23.44 2.58
CA THR A 87 -7.24 -23.35 3.96
C THR A 87 -8.49 -22.47 4.03
N PRO A 88 -9.61 -22.86 3.40
CA PRO A 88 -10.79 -22.01 3.29
C PRO A 88 -11.49 -21.70 4.62
N GLY A 89 -11.24 -22.47 5.68
CA GLY A 89 -11.89 -22.31 6.99
C GLY A 89 -10.95 -22.04 8.16
N ASP A 90 -9.63 -22.15 7.97
CA ASP A 90 -8.68 -22.05 9.10
C ASP A 90 -8.27 -20.61 9.36
N LEU A 91 -8.95 -19.98 10.33
CA LEU A 91 -8.64 -18.62 10.81
C LEU A 91 -7.31 -18.55 11.61
N ARG A 92 -6.73 -19.71 11.96
CA ARG A 92 -5.51 -19.81 12.78
C ARG A 92 -4.23 -19.98 11.95
N ALA A 93 -4.35 -20.28 10.66
CA ALA A 93 -3.20 -20.57 9.80
C ALA A 93 -2.32 -19.34 9.57
N ALA A 94 -1.22 -19.29 10.30
CA ALA A 94 -0.04 -18.44 10.13
C ALA A 94 -0.30 -16.96 9.75
N PRO A 95 -0.85 -16.13 10.65
CA PRO A 95 -1.03 -14.71 10.40
C PRO A 95 0.31 -13.99 10.14
N ALA A 96 1.42 -14.57 10.55
CA ALA A 96 2.76 -14.02 10.30
C ALA A 96 3.11 -13.94 8.82
N VAL A 97 2.79 -14.96 8.02
CA VAL A 97 3.07 -14.96 6.57
C VAL A 97 2.25 -13.89 5.87
N GLU A 98 0.97 -13.77 6.21
CA GLU A 98 0.07 -12.75 5.64
C GLU A 98 0.56 -11.33 6.01
N ALA A 99 1.03 -11.14 7.25
CA ALA A 99 1.60 -9.87 7.70
C ALA A 99 2.90 -9.53 6.93
N VAL A 100 3.80 -10.50 6.75
CA VAL A 100 5.04 -10.29 5.98
C VAL A 100 4.72 -9.96 4.52
N LEU A 101 3.78 -10.66 3.89
CA LEU A 101 3.38 -10.37 2.51
C LEU A 101 2.75 -8.99 2.39
N ALA A 102 1.88 -8.59 3.32
CA ALA A 102 1.27 -7.27 3.32
C ALA A 102 2.30 -6.15 3.56
N ALA A 103 3.28 -6.36 4.45
CA ALA A 103 4.39 -5.45 4.65
C ALA A 103 5.26 -5.33 3.39
N ALA A 104 5.57 -6.45 2.74
CA ALA A 104 6.33 -6.45 1.49
C ALA A 104 5.60 -5.71 0.37
N VAL A 105 4.29 -5.94 0.20
CA VAL A 105 3.46 -5.19 -0.75
C VAL A 105 3.48 -3.71 -0.41
N GLY A 106 3.27 -3.33 0.86
CA GLY A 106 3.32 -1.93 1.31
C GLY A 106 4.67 -1.26 1.02
N LEU A 107 5.77 -1.96 1.28
CA LEU A 107 7.12 -1.46 1.03
C LEU A 107 7.38 -1.26 -0.47
N VAL A 108 7.11 -2.28 -1.29
CA VAL A 108 7.54 -2.26 -2.69
C VAL A 108 6.63 -1.40 -3.58
N THR A 109 5.34 -1.25 -3.24
CA THR A 109 4.43 -0.38 -4.00
C THR A 109 4.79 1.09 -3.91
N THR A 110 5.57 1.51 -2.91
CA THR A 110 6.10 2.88 -2.84
C THR A 110 7.06 3.19 -4.00
N THR A 111 7.66 2.20 -4.65
CA THR A 111 8.47 2.41 -5.86
C THR A 111 7.61 2.81 -7.08
N TRP A 112 6.30 2.53 -7.05
CA TRP A 112 5.36 2.94 -8.09
C TRP A 112 4.84 4.36 -7.89
N TRP A 113 5.17 4.95 -6.74
CA TRP A 113 4.66 6.23 -6.35
C TRP A 113 5.20 7.37 -7.21
N ARG A 114 4.28 8.15 -7.76
CA ARG A 114 4.57 9.42 -8.41
C ARG A 114 3.82 10.49 -7.66
N PRO A 115 4.45 11.10 -6.63
CA PRO A 115 3.73 11.97 -5.72
C PRO A 115 3.18 13.22 -6.42
N CYS A 116 1.90 13.50 -6.18
CA CYS A 116 1.32 14.80 -6.42
C CYS A 116 1.81 15.72 -5.29
N VAL A 117 2.58 16.75 -5.62
CA VAL A 117 3.32 17.54 -4.63
C VAL A 117 2.38 18.50 -3.93
N GLY A 118 2.11 18.24 -2.64
CA GLY A 118 1.58 19.22 -1.69
C GLY A 118 2.72 19.98 -0.97
N GLU A 119 2.38 20.93 -0.13
CA GLU A 119 3.37 21.79 0.54
C GLU A 119 4.30 20.99 1.44
N GLN A 120 3.76 20.20 2.36
CA GLN A 120 4.54 19.39 3.32
C GLN A 120 5.31 18.27 2.64
N LEU A 121 4.69 17.61 1.65
CA LEU A 121 5.37 16.57 0.87
C LEU A 121 6.50 17.17 0.02
N GLY A 122 6.30 18.36 -0.55
CA GLY A 122 7.35 19.09 -1.28
C GLY A 122 8.55 19.41 -0.37
N GLU A 123 8.30 19.89 0.85
CA GLU A 123 9.35 20.11 1.85
C GLU A 123 10.07 18.80 2.22
N LEU A 124 9.33 17.71 2.45
CA LEU A 124 9.90 16.40 2.74
C LEU A 124 10.81 15.89 1.62
N LEU A 125 10.39 16.03 0.36
CA LEU A 125 11.17 15.60 -0.81
C LEU A 125 12.44 16.44 -1.05
N THR A 126 12.43 17.69 -0.64
CA THR A 126 13.61 18.58 -0.76
C THR A 126 14.61 18.39 0.37
N ARG A 127 14.15 18.20 1.60
CA ARG A 127 15.00 18.06 2.79
C ARG A 127 15.43 16.62 3.06
N GLY A 128 14.58 15.64 2.73
CA GLY A 128 14.79 14.22 3.04
C GLY A 128 16.14 13.66 2.61
N PRO A 129 16.65 13.96 1.39
CA PRO A 129 17.96 13.48 0.95
C PRO A 129 19.13 14.00 1.76
N ASN A 130 19.01 15.21 2.32
CA ASN A 130 20.09 15.86 3.08
C ASN A 130 19.97 15.62 4.60
N GLU A 131 18.75 15.47 5.09
CA GLU A 131 18.45 15.35 6.52
C GLU A 131 17.51 14.15 6.80
N PRO A 132 17.93 12.90 6.47
CA PRO A 132 17.02 11.73 6.49
C PRO A 132 16.43 11.46 7.88
N TRP A 133 17.22 11.63 8.94
CA TRP A 133 16.75 11.37 10.31
C TRP A 133 15.88 12.50 10.87
N ALA A 134 16.14 13.74 10.49
CA ALA A 134 15.32 14.88 10.91
C ALA A 134 13.93 14.87 10.24
N THR A 135 13.84 14.33 9.03
CA THR A 135 12.56 14.21 8.30
C THR A 135 11.78 12.94 8.63
N LEU A 136 12.38 11.95 9.32
CA LEU A 136 11.76 10.67 9.64
C LEU A 136 10.38 10.82 10.34
N PRO A 137 10.23 11.59 11.43
CA PRO A 137 8.94 11.68 12.13
C PRO A 137 7.81 12.22 11.25
N ALA A 138 8.08 13.24 10.46
CA ALA A 138 7.09 13.84 9.58
C ALA A 138 6.80 12.95 8.35
N SER A 139 7.80 12.25 7.80
CA SER A 139 7.61 11.27 6.74
C SER A 139 6.70 10.12 7.20
N VAL A 140 6.97 9.58 8.40
CA VAL A 140 6.14 8.52 9.00
C VAL A 140 4.72 9.03 9.26
N ALA A 141 4.56 10.25 9.81
CA ALA A 141 3.25 10.83 10.06
C ALA A 141 2.45 11.01 8.76
N PHE A 142 3.08 11.50 7.69
CA PHE A 142 2.46 11.62 6.37
C PHE A 142 1.99 10.26 5.84
N MET A 143 2.86 9.24 5.87
CA MET A 143 2.55 7.90 5.37
C MET A 143 1.45 7.20 6.20
N VAL A 144 1.46 7.39 7.51
CA VAL A 144 0.39 6.88 8.41
C VAL A 144 -0.92 7.60 8.11
N GLY A 145 -0.89 8.92 7.96
CA GLY A 145 -2.07 9.71 7.56
C GLY A 145 -2.66 9.23 6.23
N MET A 146 -1.82 9.06 5.21
CA MET A 146 -2.22 8.50 3.92
C MET A 146 -2.80 7.09 4.04
N SER A 147 -2.32 6.28 4.99
CA SER A 147 -2.78 4.90 5.21
C SER A 147 -4.10 4.80 6.00
N THR A 148 -4.77 5.91 6.32
CA THR A 148 -6.04 5.92 7.05
C THR A 148 -7.11 4.98 6.45
N PRO A 149 -7.30 4.85 5.12
CA PRO A 149 -8.26 3.89 4.56
C PRO A 149 -7.90 2.43 4.90
N ILE A 150 -6.62 2.10 4.97
CA ILE A 150 -6.15 0.75 5.34
C ILE A 150 -6.41 0.48 6.82
N LEU A 151 -6.18 1.48 7.67
CA LEU A 151 -6.54 1.42 9.10
C LEU A 151 -8.06 1.25 9.28
N ALA A 152 -8.87 1.97 8.49
CA ALA A 152 -10.32 1.86 8.49
C ALA A 152 -10.79 0.44 8.11
N ILE A 153 -10.15 -0.22 7.14
CA ILE A 153 -10.45 -1.63 6.80
C ILE A 153 -10.23 -2.53 8.03
N GLY A 154 -9.15 -2.32 8.78
CA GLY A 154 -8.88 -3.06 10.02
C GLY A 154 -9.94 -2.83 11.09
N LEU A 155 -10.39 -1.59 11.29
CA LEU A 155 -11.45 -1.24 12.24
C LEU A 155 -12.80 -1.83 11.82
N ILE A 156 -13.17 -1.70 10.54
CA ILE A 156 -14.40 -2.30 9.99
C ILE A 156 -14.38 -3.82 10.20
N ARG A 157 -13.24 -4.46 9.94
CA ARG A 157 -13.10 -5.91 10.14
C ARG A 157 -13.20 -6.32 11.60
N ALA A 158 -12.73 -5.48 12.53
CA ALA A 158 -12.87 -5.72 13.96
C ALA A 158 -14.33 -5.58 14.44
N ALA A 159 -15.06 -4.62 13.87
CA ALA A 159 -16.46 -4.36 14.20
C ALA A 159 -17.45 -5.32 13.47
N TRP A 160 -17.11 -5.68 12.23
CA TRP A 160 -17.95 -6.53 11.39
C TRP A 160 -17.27 -7.86 11.11
N GLN A 161 -17.90 -8.95 11.53
CA GLN A 161 -17.43 -10.30 11.28
C GLN A 161 -18.23 -10.90 10.10
N PRO A 162 -17.75 -10.77 8.86
CA PRO A 162 -18.43 -11.32 7.70
C PRO A 162 -18.50 -12.84 7.79
N THR A 163 -19.55 -13.41 7.20
CA THR A 163 -19.66 -14.88 7.09
C THR A 163 -18.43 -15.44 6.36
N PRO A 164 -18.04 -16.69 6.63
CA PRO A 164 -16.87 -17.30 6.01
C PRO A 164 -16.91 -17.26 4.46
N ARG A 165 -18.10 -17.39 3.87
CA ARG A 165 -18.30 -17.30 2.41
C ARG A 165 -17.97 -15.89 1.90
N VAL A 166 -18.52 -14.86 2.52
CA VAL A 166 -18.28 -13.45 2.14
C VAL A 166 -16.80 -13.10 2.30
N ALA A 167 -16.19 -13.47 3.43
CA ALA A 167 -14.77 -13.25 3.66
C ALA A 167 -13.88 -13.95 2.62
N MET A 168 -14.26 -15.15 2.21
CA MET A 168 -13.55 -15.90 1.18
C MET A 168 -13.67 -15.21 -0.18
N THR A 169 -14.87 -14.85 -0.59
CA THR A 169 -15.13 -14.17 -1.87
C THR A 169 -14.38 -12.84 -1.95
N LEU A 170 -14.49 -11.99 -0.91
CA LEU A 170 -13.77 -10.73 -0.85
C LEU A 170 -12.25 -10.92 -0.95
N GLY A 171 -11.72 -11.94 -0.28
CA GLY A 171 -10.29 -12.25 -0.35
C GLY A 171 -9.84 -12.70 -1.73
N PHE A 172 -10.63 -13.52 -2.44
CA PHE A 172 -10.31 -13.93 -3.81
C PHE A 172 -10.39 -12.75 -4.79
N VAL A 173 -11.43 -11.93 -4.69
CA VAL A 173 -11.60 -10.72 -5.53
C VAL A 173 -10.44 -9.76 -5.29
N ALA A 174 -10.10 -9.49 -4.03
CA ALA A 174 -8.99 -8.60 -3.69
C ALA A 174 -7.64 -9.13 -4.21
N ALA A 175 -7.36 -10.43 -4.03
CA ALA A 175 -6.13 -11.01 -4.51
C ALA A 175 -6.06 -11.05 -6.05
N GLY A 176 -7.18 -11.31 -6.73
CA GLY A 176 -7.28 -11.22 -8.19
C GLY A 176 -7.02 -9.80 -8.70
N ALA A 177 -7.63 -8.79 -8.08
CA ALA A 177 -7.39 -7.39 -8.41
C ALA A 177 -5.92 -6.99 -8.21
N GLY A 178 -5.31 -7.43 -7.11
CA GLY A 178 -3.88 -7.19 -6.86
C GLY A 178 -2.95 -7.85 -7.89
N LEU A 179 -3.28 -9.06 -8.35
CA LEU A 179 -2.56 -9.72 -9.44
C LEU A 179 -2.68 -8.96 -10.75
N LEU A 180 -3.90 -8.53 -11.12
CA LEU A 180 -4.12 -7.76 -12.34
C LEU A 180 -3.36 -6.43 -12.32
N LEU A 181 -3.36 -5.74 -11.19
CA LEU A 181 -2.55 -4.52 -11.00
C LEU A 181 -1.04 -4.81 -11.15
N GLY A 182 -0.52 -5.85 -10.53
CA GLY A 182 0.88 -6.24 -10.69
C GLY A 182 1.23 -6.54 -12.14
N LEU A 183 0.37 -7.26 -12.86
CA LEU A 183 0.55 -7.57 -14.27
C LEU A 183 0.49 -6.32 -15.16
N SER A 184 -0.42 -5.38 -14.90
CA SER A 184 -0.49 -4.11 -15.66
C SER A 184 0.76 -3.26 -15.49
N VAL A 185 1.35 -3.26 -14.29
CA VAL A 185 2.62 -2.55 -14.04
C VAL A 185 3.79 -3.23 -14.76
N VAL A 186 3.88 -4.56 -14.74
CA VAL A 186 4.93 -5.32 -15.47
C VAL A 186 4.82 -5.12 -16.98
N SER A 187 3.60 -5.05 -17.52
CA SER A 187 3.36 -4.85 -18.96
C SER A 187 3.67 -3.43 -19.45
N GLY A 188 4.03 -2.52 -18.55
CA GLY A 188 4.33 -1.13 -18.87
C GLY A 188 3.10 -0.21 -18.95
N GLN A 189 1.90 -0.73 -18.71
CA GLN A 189 0.64 0.04 -18.76
C GLN A 189 0.40 0.89 -17.50
N HIS A 190 1.37 0.93 -16.59
CA HIS A 190 1.26 1.69 -15.35
C HIS A 190 0.90 3.17 -15.57
N GLY A 191 1.52 3.80 -16.59
CA GLY A 191 1.24 5.20 -16.93
C GLY A 191 -0.20 5.42 -17.41
N GLU A 192 -0.74 4.50 -18.20
CA GLU A 192 -2.12 4.56 -18.70
C GLU A 192 -3.14 4.36 -17.58
N VAL A 193 -2.89 3.41 -16.67
CA VAL A 193 -3.76 3.18 -15.50
C VAL A 193 -3.81 4.43 -14.62
N VAL A 194 -2.67 5.07 -14.34
CA VAL A 194 -2.62 6.31 -13.55
C VAL A 194 -3.32 7.45 -14.28
N ALA A 195 -3.12 7.60 -15.60
CA ALA A 195 -3.77 8.62 -16.42
C ALA A 195 -5.30 8.45 -16.41
N THR A 196 -5.79 7.22 -16.59
CA THR A 196 -7.23 6.91 -16.55
C THR A 196 -7.84 7.22 -15.18
N LEU A 197 -7.15 6.86 -14.09
CA LEU A 197 -7.59 7.20 -12.73
C LEU A 197 -7.60 8.72 -12.49
N PHE A 198 -6.65 9.43 -13.08
CA PHE A 198 -6.59 10.89 -13.00
C PHE A 198 -7.75 11.53 -13.75
N GLU A 199 -8.07 11.07 -14.96
CA GLU A 199 -9.21 11.56 -15.75
C GLU A 199 -10.53 11.34 -15.01
N TRP A 200 -10.72 10.17 -14.39
CA TRP A 200 -11.93 9.87 -13.61
C TRP A 200 -12.06 10.70 -12.33
N SER A 201 -10.98 11.22 -11.80
CA SER A 201 -10.98 12.05 -10.59
C SER A 201 -11.26 13.55 -10.87
N GLN A 202 -11.27 13.95 -12.13
CA GLN A 202 -11.63 15.31 -12.53
C GLN A 202 -13.15 15.42 -12.66
N PRO A 203 -13.80 16.41 -11.99
CA PRO A 203 -15.26 16.63 -12.11
C PRO A 203 -15.66 17.09 -13.50
#